data_2f3fb1989b2898b8b4857dfcd88c39b4
#
_entry.id   2f3fb1989b2898b8b4857dfcd88c39b4
#
_cell.length_a   1.000
_cell.length_b   1.000
_cell.length_c   1.000
_cell.angle_alpha   90.00
_cell.angle_beta   90.00
_cell.angle_gamma   90.00
#
_symmetry.space_group_name_H-M   'P 1'
#
loop_
_entity.id
_entity.type
_entity.pdbx_description
1 polymer ?
#
loop_
_entity_poly.entity_id
_entity_poly.type
_entity_poly.pdbx_seq_one_letter_code
_entity_poly.pdbx_strand_id
1 'polypeptide(L)'
;MNLSRLERVSASEWRLEPHGVMHVPAVLYGSESLIADMDDKVLEQIGNVAALPGIVDAAYTMPDAHWGYGFPIGGVAAFDPDEGGVVSAGGVGFDISCGVRTLLTGLKRSDIEHCKEGLADSLFRSVPAGLGSKGSIALDQIEMDRMLAGGARWAVGEGYGRAEDLNRIEEGGQMPGARSEAVSERARERQRQEMGTLGSGNHYLEVQEVAAISDDAIAKDFGLSMGDIVVSIHCGSRGLGHQIGTDFLREMALAAPAHGIILPDLELACAPLRSELGERYLGAMRAGINCALANRQIITHLTRRVFSHFFPGATLPVLFDVSHNTCKEEEHEVDGKRRRLFVHRKGATRAFGAGRLGLPPAFAATGQPVFIGGSMGTMSAIMVGPAQRPEHAFASSCHGAGRQMSRHQALKHWHGRQVVDELRQRGIIIKSPSMRGVAEEAPGAYKDSTAVVEAAHTAGLSRKVAGIEPVICIKG
;
A
#
# COMPACT_ATOMS: atom_id res chain seq x y z
N MET A 1 15.72 1.07 -18.62
CA MET A 1 15.73 -0.40 -18.89
C MET A 1 15.99 -0.67 -20.36
N ASN A 2 16.74 -1.73 -20.69
CA ASN A 2 16.96 -2.13 -22.08
C ASN A 2 15.78 -2.93 -22.64
N LEU A 3 14.96 -2.31 -23.48
CA LEU A 3 13.76 -2.91 -24.07
C LEU A 3 14.04 -4.09 -25.03
N SER A 4 15.25 -4.21 -25.58
CA SER A 4 15.58 -5.33 -26.50
C SER A 4 15.56 -6.71 -25.79
N ARG A 5 15.53 -6.73 -24.48
CA ARG A 5 15.41 -7.96 -23.65
C ARG A 5 13.95 -8.40 -23.47
N LEU A 6 12.99 -7.57 -23.85
CA LEU A 6 11.56 -7.78 -23.61
C LEU A 6 10.81 -7.96 -24.91
N GLU A 7 9.87 -8.87 -24.93
CA GLU A 7 8.85 -8.96 -25.97
C GLU A 7 7.70 -8.00 -25.64
N ARG A 8 7.31 -7.17 -26.59
CA ARG A 8 6.13 -6.30 -26.45
C ARG A 8 4.88 -7.09 -26.81
N VAL A 9 4.06 -7.41 -25.80
CA VAL A 9 2.81 -8.17 -25.97
C VAL A 9 1.66 -7.23 -26.38
N SER A 10 1.60 -6.03 -25.80
CA SER A 10 0.58 -5.02 -26.12
C SER A 10 1.14 -3.59 -25.95
N ALA A 11 0.28 -2.59 -26.02
CA ALA A 11 0.65 -1.20 -25.76
C ALA A 11 1.11 -0.94 -24.31
N SER A 12 0.67 -1.80 -23.36
CA SER A 12 0.90 -1.66 -21.92
C SER A 12 1.41 -2.93 -21.24
N GLU A 13 1.82 -3.94 -22.00
CA GLU A 13 2.31 -5.22 -21.47
C GLU A 13 3.57 -5.66 -22.20
N TRP A 14 4.58 -6.02 -21.41
CA TRP A 14 5.90 -6.46 -21.84
C TRP A 14 6.26 -7.75 -21.14
N ARG A 15 6.94 -8.66 -21.80
CA ARG A 15 7.25 -9.99 -21.31
C ARG A 15 8.73 -10.32 -21.43
N LEU A 16 9.28 -10.88 -20.37
CA LEU A 16 10.58 -11.53 -20.33
C LEU A 16 10.34 -13.04 -20.27
N GLU A 17 10.72 -13.76 -21.31
CA GLU A 17 10.61 -15.21 -21.32
C GLU A 17 11.55 -15.85 -20.31
N PRO A 18 11.16 -17.03 -19.76
CA PRO A 18 11.97 -17.74 -18.80
C PRO A 18 13.38 -18.02 -19.33
N HIS A 19 14.38 -17.69 -18.54
CA HIS A 19 15.78 -17.99 -18.82
C HIS A 19 16.55 -18.29 -17.53
N GLY A 20 17.69 -18.99 -17.67
CA GLY A 20 18.50 -19.37 -16.51
C GLY A 20 17.71 -20.23 -15.52
N VAL A 21 17.49 -19.71 -14.31
CA VAL A 21 16.81 -20.42 -13.22
C VAL A 21 15.33 -20.05 -13.07
N MET A 22 14.79 -19.22 -13.95
CA MET A 22 13.38 -18.82 -13.91
C MET A 22 12.46 -20.02 -14.19
N HIS A 23 11.41 -20.17 -13.40
CA HIS A 23 10.36 -21.20 -13.57
C HIS A 23 9.19 -20.71 -14.41
N VAL A 24 8.92 -19.41 -14.37
CA VAL A 24 7.82 -18.74 -15.06
C VAL A 24 8.32 -17.46 -15.75
N PRO A 25 7.59 -16.90 -16.74
CA PRO A 25 7.95 -15.60 -17.32
C PRO A 25 7.80 -14.47 -16.30
N ALA A 26 8.44 -13.33 -16.61
CA ALA A 26 8.15 -12.07 -15.93
C ALA A 26 7.33 -11.16 -16.86
N VAL A 27 6.26 -10.57 -16.34
CA VAL A 27 5.38 -9.66 -17.07
C VAL A 27 5.46 -8.27 -16.45
N LEU A 28 5.74 -7.27 -17.29
CA LEU A 28 5.87 -5.88 -16.87
C LEU A 28 4.73 -5.06 -17.48
N TYR A 29 3.96 -4.37 -16.64
CA TYR A 29 2.92 -3.47 -17.09
C TYR A 29 3.44 -2.03 -17.14
N GLY A 30 3.15 -1.33 -18.23
CA GLY A 30 3.54 0.06 -18.43
C GLY A 30 3.59 0.45 -19.90
N SER A 31 3.46 1.75 -20.19
CA SER A 31 3.77 2.29 -21.49
C SER A 31 5.25 2.11 -21.82
N GLU A 32 5.60 2.18 -23.09
CA GLU A 32 7.00 2.06 -23.54
C GLU A 32 7.94 3.03 -22.81
N SER A 33 7.50 4.28 -22.59
CA SER A 33 8.28 5.26 -21.84
C SER A 33 8.47 4.88 -20.39
N LEU A 34 7.39 4.42 -19.70
CA LEU A 34 7.47 3.99 -18.29
C LEU A 34 8.41 2.78 -18.12
N ILE A 35 8.36 1.82 -19.04
CA ILE A 35 9.26 0.65 -19.00
C ILE A 35 10.71 1.05 -19.29
N ALA A 36 10.94 1.91 -20.31
CA ALA A 36 12.28 2.41 -20.64
C ALA A 36 12.93 3.17 -19.46
N ASP A 37 12.13 3.93 -18.71
CA ASP A 37 12.58 4.71 -17.55
C ASP A 37 12.74 3.87 -16.26
N MET A 38 12.28 2.60 -16.25
CA MET A 38 12.51 1.70 -15.10
C MET A 38 14.00 1.36 -14.98
N ASP A 39 14.48 1.25 -13.74
CA ASP A 39 15.83 0.78 -13.43
C ASP A 39 16.00 -0.69 -13.91
N ASP A 40 17.17 -1.04 -14.47
CA ASP A 40 17.49 -2.42 -14.86
C ASP A 40 17.44 -3.40 -13.69
N LYS A 41 17.62 -2.91 -12.44
CA LYS A 41 17.46 -3.71 -11.23
C LYS A 41 16.03 -4.25 -11.04
N VAL A 42 15.00 -3.58 -11.57
CA VAL A 42 13.62 -4.09 -11.54
C VAL A 42 13.52 -5.37 -12.35
N LEU A 43 14.15 -5.41 -13.54
CA LEU A 43 14.15 -6.60 -14.39
C LEU A 43 14.92 -7.76 -13.76
N GLU A 44 16.06 -7.46 -13.14
CA GLU A 44 16.85 -8.47 -12.40
C GLU A 44 16.03 -9.02 -11.22
N GLN A 45 15.42 -8.15 -10.41
CA GLN A 45 14.63 -8.54 -9.25
C GLN A 45 13.42 -9.38 -9.62
N ILE A 46 12.66 -8.99 -10.66
CA ILE A 46 11.46 -9.77 -11.04
C ILE A 46 11.85 -11.12 -11.66
N GLY A 47 12.98 -11.21 -12.37
CA GLY A 47 13.54 -12.47 -12.85
C GLY A 47 13.96 -13.40 -11.69
N ASN A 48 14.55 -12.84 -10.62
CA ASN A 48 14.87 -13.59 -9.41
C ASN A 48 13.60 -14.07 -8.68
N VAL A 49 12.53 -13.27 -8.66
CA VAL A 49 11.21 -13.69 -8.13
C VAL A 49 10.65 -14.85 -8.92
N ALA A 50 10.74 -14.80 -10.25
CA ALA A 50 10.29 -15.87 -11.16
C ALA A 50 11.04 -17.21 -10.98
N ALA A 51 12.14 -17.21 -10.24
CA ALA A 51 12.91 -18.41 -9.91
C ALA A 51 12.55 -19.04 -8.55
N LEU A 52 11.62 -18.45 -7.78
CA LEU A 52 11.26 -18.98 -6.46
C LEU A 52 10.39 -20.26 -6.60
N PRO A 53 10.57 -21.25 -5.69
CA PRO A 53 9.82 -22.50 -5.72
C PRO A 53 8.30 -22.30 -5.64
N GLY A 54 7.55 -23.07 -6.43
CA GLY A 54 6.09 -23.10 -6.43
C GLY A 54 5.42 -21.81 -6.89
N ILE A 55 6.17 -20.93 -7.58
CA ILE A 55 5.56 -19.77 -8.26
C ILE A 55 4.70 -20.26 -9.43
N VAL A 56 3.55 -19.61 -9.63
CA VAL A 56 2.61 -19.98 -10.70
C VAL A 56 2.35 -18.81 -11.65
N ASP A 57 2.00 -19.15 -12.91
CA ASP A 57 1.62 -18.22 -13.98
C ASP A 57 2.79 -17.30 -14.39
N ALA A 58 3.01 -16.21 -13.70
CA ALA A 58 4.10 -15.27 -13.97
C ALA A 58 4.51 -14.47 -12.71
N ALA A 59 5.69 -13.86 -12.73
CA ALA A 59 6.07 -12.79 -11.82
C ALA A 59 5.75 -11.44 -12.47
N TYR A 60 5.03 -10.56 -11.77
CA TYR A 60 4.48 -9.33 -12.34
C TYR A 60 5.09 -8.08 -11.74
N THR A 61 5.21 -7.03 -12.57
CA THR A 61 5.46 -5.67 -12.08
C THR A 61 4.37 -4.71 -12.54
N MET A 62 3.96 -3.85 -11.64
CA MET A 62 3.01 -2.77 -11.90
C MET A 62 3.69 -1.58 -12.59
N PRO A 63 2.93 -0.66 -13.23
CA PRO A 63 3.49 0.53 -13.90
C PRO A 63 4.34 1.43 -13.02
N ASP A 64 4.10 1.46 -11.71
CA ASP A 64 4.86 2.23 -10.72
C ASP A 64 6.13 1.53 -10.24
N ALA A 65 6.48 0.38 -10.81
CA ALA A 65 7.57 -0.45 -10.32
C ALA A 65 8.92 0.28 -10.29
N HIS A 66 9.67 0.04 -9.20
CA HIS A 66 11.01 0.58 -9.00
C HIS A 66 11.83 -0.35 -8.09
N TRP A 67 13.12 -0.11 -8.00
CA TRP A 67 14.03 -0.91 -7.21
C TRP A 67 13.58 -1.00 -5.76
N GLY A 68 13.41 -2.23 -5.26
CA GLY A 68 13.06 -2.59 -3.90
C GLY A 68 14.12 -3.46 -3.24
N TYR A 69 13.79 -4.05 -2.10
CA TYR A 69 14.58 -5.04 -1.38
C TYR A 69 14.09 -6.44 -1.77
N GLY A 70 14.87 -7.23 -2.50
CA GLY A 70 14.54 -8.55 -3.04
C GLY A 70 13.46 -8.51 -4.13
N PHE A 71 12.18 -8.34 -3.76
CA PHE A 71 11.13 -8.01 -4.70
C PHE A 71 11.24 -6.55 -5.15
N PRO A 72 10.95 -6.22 -6.43
CA PRO A 72 10.73 -4.85 -6.82
C PRO A 72 9.50 -4.29 -6.07
N ILE A 73 9.50 -3.00 -5.77
CA ILE A 73 8.27 -2.33 -5.33
C ILE A 73 7.38 -2.19 -6.57
N GLY A 74 6.10 -2.51 -6.46
CA GLY A 74 5.20 -2.77 -7.58
C GLY A 74 5.19 -4.24 -8.01
N GLY A 75 5.85 -5.13 -7.25
CA GLY A 75 5.96 -6.56 -7.56
C GLY A 75 4.76 -7.37 -7.06
N VAL A 76 4.34 -8.35 -7.88
CA VAL A 76 3.28 -9.32 -7.55
C VAL A 76 3.72 -10.72 -7.96
N ALA A 77 3.53 -11.70 -7.08
CA ALA A 77 3.76 -13.10 -7.39
C ALA A 77 2.85 -14.00 -6.53
N ALA A 78 2.37 -15.09 -7.11
CA ALA A 78 1.53 -16.07 -6.42
C ALA A 78 2.26 -17.41 -6.32
N PHE A 79 2.07 -18.08 -5.18
CA PHE A 79 2.72 -19.35 -4.89
C PHE A 79 1.68 -20.40 -4.50
N ASP A 80 1.80 -21.59 -5.08
CA ASP A 80 0.91 -22.72 -4.82
C ASP A 80 1.49 -23.57 -3.67
N PRO A 81 0.79 -23.67 -2.51
CA PRO A 81 1.25 -24.47 -1.37
C PRO A 81 1.31 -25.98 -1.68
N ASP A 82 0.60 -26.46 -2.70
CA ASP A 82 0.58 -27.84 -3.10
C ASP A 82 1.73 -28.19 -4.06
N GLU A 83 2.33 -27.18 -4.69
CA GLU A 83 3.48 -27.29 -5.59
C GLU A 83 4.81 -26.85 -4.93
N GLY A 84 4.88 -26.91 -3.60
CA GLY A 84 6.11 -26.53 -2.86
C GLY A 84 6.31 -25.01 -2.75
N GLY A 85 5.22 -24.25 -2.88
CA GLY A 85 5.25 -22.79 -2.82
C GLY A 85 5.82 -22.24 -1.52
N VAL A 86 6.41 -21.06 -1.62
CA VAL A 86 7.11 -20.38 -0.53
C VAL A 86 6.40 -19.10 -0.11
N VAL A 87 6.66 -18.65 1.14
CA VAL A 87 6.41 -17.30 1.60
C VAL A 87 7.73 -16.57 1.78
N SER A 88 7.85 -15.37 1.20
CA SER A 88 9.05 -14.54 1.29
C SER A 88 8.79 -13.29 2.13
N ALA A 89 9.61 -13.07 3.15
CA ALA A 89 9.56 -11.84 3.92
C ALA A 89 10.01 -10.62 3.10
N GLY A 90 10.95 -10.80 2.17
CA GLY A 90 11.35 -9.80 1.18
C GLY A 90 10.21 -9.46 0.19
N GLY A 91 9.35 -10.45 -0.12
CA GLY A 91 8.18 -10.29 -0.99
C GLY A 91 7.01 -9.52 -0.38
N VAL A 92 6.99 -9.38 0.95
CA VAL A 92 6.04 -8.51 1.67
C VAL A 92 6.70 -7.15 1.97
N GLY A 93 7.97 -7.15 2.33
CA GLY A 93 8.72 -5.96 2.71
C GLY A 93 8.59 -5.61 4.20
N PHE A 94 9.29 -4.54 4.60
CA PHE A 94 9.41 -4.17 6.02
C PHE A 94 8.17 -3.46 6.57
N ASP A 95 7.50 -2.63 5.77
CA ASP A 95 6.28 -1.94 6.22
C ASP A 95 5.05 -2.80 5.88
N ILE A 96 4.88 -3.87 6.68
CA ILE A 96 3.77 -4.82 6.53
C ILE A 96 2.44 -4.07 6.56
N SER A 97 1.59 -4.32 5.56
CA SER A 97 0.26 -3.70 5.41
C SER A 97 0.31 -2.15 5.38
N CYS A 98 1.43 -1.57 4.87
CA CYS A 98 1.33 -0.21 4.38
C CYS A 98 0.13 -0.11 3.44
N GLY A 99 -0.66 0.94 3.56
CA GLY A 99 -1.93 1.04 2.84
C GLY A 99 -2.55 2.41 2.94
N VAL A 100 -3.60 2.63 2.18
CA VAL A 100 -4.32 3.90 2.13
C VAL A 100 -5.76 3.71 2.57
N ARG A 101 -6.20 4.60 3.46
CA ARG A 101 -7.61 4.76 3.83
C ARG A 101 -8.10 6.11 3.35
N THR A 102 -9.24 6.14 2.67
CA THR A 102 -9.89 7.38 2.23
C THR A 102 -11.18 7.61 3.00
N LEU A 103 -11.39 8.86 3.45
CA LEU A 103 -12.57 9.33 4.17
C LEU A 103 -13.30 10.36 3.32
N LEU A 104 -14.63 10.29 3.29
CA LEU A 104 -15.50 11.27 2.66
C LEU A 104 -15.88 12.33 3.70
N THR A 105 -15.69 13.62 3.41
CA THR A 105 -15.98 14.67 4.40
C THR A 105 -17.37 15.24 4.28
N GLY A 106 -17.98 15.17 3.09
CA GLY A 106 -19.21 15.88 2.75
C GLY A 106 -19.03 17.40 2.60
N LEU A 107 -17.80 17.89 2.58
CA LEU A 107 -17.44 19.30 2.44
C LEU A 107 -16.94 19.58 1.02
N LYS A 108 -17.04 20.84 0.62
CA LYS A 108 -16.49 21.40 -0.61
C LYS A 108 -15.22 22.22 -0.32
N ARG A 109 -14.45 22.52 -1.36
CA ARG A 109 -13.26 23.37 -1.25
C ARG A 109 -13.57 24.70 -0.58
N SER A 110 -14.69 25.34 -0.93
CA SER A 110 -15.12 26.62 -0.34
C SER A 110 -15.32 26.57 1.17
N ASP A 111 -15.74 25.41 1.70
CA ASP A 111 -16.03 25.26 3.12
C ASP A 111 -14.77 25.26 3.98
N ILE A 112 -13.63 24.78 3.44
CA ILE A 112 -12.38 24.67 4.17
C ILE A 112 -11.41 25.84 3.95
N GLU A 113 -11.60 26.65 2.90
CA GLU A 113 -10.60 27.65 2.49
C GLU A 113 -10.32 28.69 3.59
N HIS A 114 -11.36 29.14 4.31
CA HIS A 114 -11.22 30.15 5.36
C HIS A 114 -10.51 29.65 6.62
N CYS A 115 -10.45 28.33 6.86
CA CYS A 115 -9.84 27.75 8.06
C CYS A 115 -8.67 26.79 7.74
N LYS A 116 -8.24 26.72 6.49
CA LYS A 116 -7.29 25.75 5.96
C LYS A 116 -5.97 25.68 6.76
N GLU A 117 -5.38 26.81 7.11
CA GLU A 117 -4.14 26.85 7.93
C GLU A 117 -4.39 26.29 9.35
N GLY A 118 -5.48 26.69 10.01
CA GLY A 118 -5.83 26.19 11.35
C GLY A 118 -6.14 24.70 11.34
N LEU A 119 -6.81 24.21 10.29
CA LEU A 119 -7.09 22.78 10.09
C LEU A 119 -5.77 22.00 9.93
N ALA A 120 -4.84 22.49 9.09
CA ALA A 120 -3.54 21.88 8.88
C ALA A 120 -2.73 21.80 10.19
N ASP A 121 -2.69 22.88 10.97
CA ASP A 121 -2.00 22.92 12.27
C ASP A 121 -2.61 21.94 13.29
N SER A 122 -3.94 21.84 13.31
CA SER A 122 -4.64 20.95 14.22
C SER A 122 -4.46 19.47 13.84
N LEU A 123 -4.48 19.14 12.55
CA LEU A 123 -4.17 17.78 12.06
C LEU A 123 -2.73 17.40 12.40
N PHE A 124 -1.76 18.29 12.15
CA PHE A 124 -0.35 18.05 12.43
C PHE A 124 -0.05 17.83 13.92
N ARG A 125 -0.75 18.55 14.82
CA ARG A 125 -0.64 18.35 16.29
C ARG A 125 -1.31 17.06 16.75
N SER A 126 -2.43 16.67 16.12
CA SER A 126 -3.24 15.54 16.57
C SER A 126 -2.75 14.20 16.05
N VAL A 127 -2.08 14.20 14.90
CA VAL A 127 -1.53 13.00 14.24
C VAL A 127 -0.02 13.17 14.09
N PRO A 128 0.78 12.72 15.08
CA PRO A 128 2.22 12.87 15.06
C PRO A 128 2.84 12.20 13.82
N ALA A 129 3.76 12.91 13.17
CA ALA A 129 4.49 12.44 12.00
C ALA A 129 5.99 12.45 12.27
N GLY A 130 6.76 11.68 11.51
CA GLY A 130 8.22 11.58 11.64
C GLY A 130 8.70 10.24 12.19
N LEU A 131 9.99 9.97 11.99
CA LEU A 131 10.63 8.74 12.46
C LEU A 131 10.61 8.68 13.99
N GLY A 132 10.11 7.56 14.53
CA GLY A 132 10.04 7.36 15.98
C GLY A 132 9.07 8.30 16.70
N SER A 133 8.11 8.90 15.95
CA SER A 133 7.05 9.72 16.55
C SER A 133 6.21 8.89 17.51
N LYS A 134 5.85 9.51 18.65
CA LYS A 134 5.06 8.86 19.70
C LYS A 134 3.63 9.38 19.64
N GLY A 135 2.68 8.44 19.70
CA GLY A 135 1.26 8.74 19.83
C GLY A 135 0.87 9.01 21.30
N SER A 136 -0.36 9.47 21.48
CA SER A 136 -0.95 9.63 22.82
C SER A 136 -1.42 8.29 23.43
N ILE A 137 -1.39 7.21 22.68
CA ILE A 137 -1.84 5.88 23.07
C ILE A 137 -0.61 5.01 23.29
N ALA A 138 -0.43 4.54 24.52
CA ALA A 138 0.59 3.57 24.89
C ALA A 138 -0.09 2.26 25.25
N LEU A 139 0.34 1.16 24.61
CA LEU A 139 -0.23 -0.16 24.84
C LEU A 139 0.56 -0.90 25.94
N ASP A 140 -0.15 -1.50 26.89
CA ASP A 140 0.43 -2.53 27.73
C ASP A 140 0.54 -3.88 26.98
N GLN A 141 1.02 -4.93 27.65
CA GLN A 141 1.23 -6.22 27.01
C GLN A 141 -0.11 -6.89 26.61
N ILE A 142 -1.13 -6.75 27.42
CA ILE A 142 -2.46 -7.35 27.18
C ILE A 142 -3.14 -6.62 26.03
N GLU A 143 -3.10 -5.30 26.03
CA GLU A 143 -3.63 -4.47 24.95
C GLU A 143 -2.90 -4.73 23.62
N MET A 144 -1.57 -4.90 23.67
CA MET A 144 -0.76 -5.27 22.50
C MET A 144 -1.23 -6.59 21.91
N ASP A 145 -1.41 -7.65 22.71
CA ASP A 145 -1.91 -8.94 22.21
C ASP A 145 -3.31 -8.84 21.62
N ARG A 146 -4.20 -8.09 22.26
CA ARG A 146 -5.57 -7.84 21.76
C ARG A 146 -5.55 -7.09 20.43
N MET A 147 -4.70 -6.07 20.30
CA MET A 147 -4.54 -5.28 19.08
C MET A 147 -3.97 -6.15 17.96
N LEU A 148 -2.94 -6.96 18.21
CA LEU A 148 -2.32 -7.85 17.22
C LEU A 148 -3.30 -8.94 16.74
N ALA A 149 -4.22 -9.39 17.60
CA ALA A 149 -5.26 -10.34 17.22
C ALA A 149 -6.47 -9.67 16.56
N GLY A 150 -6.85 -8.45 16.99
CA GLY A 150 -8.14 -7.83 16.67
C GLY A 150 -8.12 -6.76 15.58
N GLY A 151 -6.97 -6.16 15.28
CA GLY A 151 -6.85 -5.13 14.25
C GLY A 151 -7.75 -3.92 14.48
N ALA A 152 -8.39 -3.43 13.41
CA ALA A 152 -9.32 -2.31 13.49
C ALA A 152 -10.57 -2.64 14.34
N ARG A 153 -10.98 -3.91 14.43
CA ARG A 153 -12.08 -4.32 15.31
C ARG A 153 -11.76 -4.06 16.78
N TRP A 154 -10.53 -4.39 17.20
CA TRP A 154 -10.04 -4.02 18.52
C TRP A 154 -10.13 -2.50 18.73
N ALA A 155 -9.58 -1.71 17.80
CA ALA A 155 -9.59 -0.26 17.92
C ALA A 155 -11.00 0.33 18.04
N VAL A 156 -11.96 -0.20 17.29
CA VAL A 156 -13.38 0.19 17.40
C VAL A 156 -13.95 -0.21 18.77
N GLY A 157 -13.62 -1.39 19.27
CA GLY A 157 -14.04 -1.87 20.61
C GLY A 157 -13.51 -0.99 21.75
N GLU A 158 -12.31 -0.41 21.60
CA GLU A 158 -11.71 0.54 22.54
C GLU A 158 -12.19 1.99 22.33
N GLY A 159 -13.18 2.22 21.44
CA GLY A 159 -13.77 3.54 21.20
C GLY A 159 -13.06 4.38 20.13
N TYR A 160 -12.09 3.82 19.41
CA TYR A 160 -11.38 4.50 18.32
C TYR A 160 -12.07 4.28 16.97
N GLY A 161 -13.33 4.69 16.84
CA GLY A 161 -14.05 4.61 15.57
C GLY A 161 -15.48 4.14 15.70
N ARG A 162 -16.03 3.63 14.60
CA ARG A 162 -17.43 3.22 14.48
C ARG A 162 -17.52 1.83 13.89
N ALA A 163 -18.55 1.07 14.26
CA ALA A 163 -18.77 -0.29 13.77
C ALA A 163 -18.94 -0.32 12.24
N GLU A 164 -19.56 0.72 11.66
CA GLU A 164 -19.79 0.85 10.22
C GLU A 164 -18.49 0.95 9.43
N ASP A 165 -17.40 1.47 10.03
CA ASP A 165 -16.09 1.56 9.38
C ASP A 165 -15.60 0.19 8.94
N LEU A 166 -15.86 -0.86 9.76
CA LEU A 166 -15.38 -2.22 9.51
C LEU A 166 -15.94 -2.83 8.22
N ASN A 167 -17.13 -2.38 7.78
CA ASN A 167 -17.76 -2.82 6.54
C ASN A 167 -17.08 -2.28 5.27
N ARG A 168 -16.10 -1.39 5.43
CA ARG A 168 -15.38 -0.72 4.34
C ARG A 168 -13.86 -0.87 4.47
N ILE A 169 -13.44 -1.91 5.18
CA ILE A 169 -12.02 -2.26 5.39
C ILE A 169 -11.80 -3.68 4.86
N GLU A 170 -10.65 -3.93 4.26
CA GLU A 170 -10.23 -5.28 3.88
C GLU A 170 -10.38 -6.25 5.07
N GLU A 171 -10.84 -7.47 4.82
CA GLU A 171 -11.09 -8.53 5.82
C GLU A 171 -11.99 -8.08 6.99
N GLY A 172 -12.85 -7.07 6.78
CA GLY A 172 -13.69 -6.52 7.84
C GLY A 172 -12.90 -5.91 9.02
N GLY A 173 -11.68 -5.45 8.75
CA GLY A 173 -10.80 -4.79 9.71
C GLY A 173 -10.01 -5.73 10.63
N GLN A 174 -10.05 -7.05 10.38
CA GLN A 174 -9.30 -8.04 11.16
C GLN A 174 -8.77 -9.16 10.26
N MET A 175 -7.45 -9.25 10.12
CA MET A 175 -6.82 -10.36 9.41
C MET A 175 -6.85 -11.62 10.27
N PRO A 176 -7.52 -12.70 9.82
CA PRO A 176 -7.61 -13.94 10.59
C PRO A 176 -6.27 -14.69 10.62
N GLY A 177 -6.07 -15.54 11.63
CA GLY A 177 -4.88 -16.38 11.76
C GLY A 177 -3.62 -15.60 12.16
N ALA A 178 -3.76 -14.41 12.73
CA ALA A 178 -2.67 -13.71 13.39
C ALA A 178 -2.21 -14.46 14.64
N ARG A 179 -0.88 -14.56 14.83
CA ARG A 179 -0.25 -15.21 15.97
C ARG A 179 0.62 -14.19 16.70
N SER A 180 0.12 -13.63 17.80
CA SER A 180 0.86 -12.63 18.57
C SER A 180 2.12 -13.22 19.21
N GLU A 181 2.12 -14.50 19.55
CA GLU A 181 3.26 -15.24 20.09
C GLU A 181 4.44 -15.38 19.11
N ALA A 182 4.18 -15.22 17.80
CA ALA A 182 5.21 -15.22 16.78
C ALA A 182 5.87 -13.83 16.58
N VAL A 183 5.39 -12.80 17.27
CA VAL A 183 5.94 -11.44 17.23
C VAL A 183 6.95 -11.27 18.35
N SER A 184 8.21 -10.93 18.02
CA SER A 184 9.28 -10.77 18.98
C SER A 184 9.00 -9.63 19.99
N GLU A 185 9.54 -9.76 21.21
CA GLU A 185 9.42 -8.71 22.23
C GLU A 185 9.98 -7.38 21.73
N ARG A 186 11.08 -7.43 20.97
CA ARG A 186 11.66 -6.23 20.36
C ARG A 186 10.70 -5.52 19.41
N ALA A 187 9.90 -6.26 18.63
CA ALA A 187 8.91 -5.67 17.75
C ALA A 187 7.77 -5.02 18.55
N ARG A 188 7.34 -5.64 19.65
CA ARG A 188 6.33 -5.11 20.58
C ARG A 188 6.80 -3.84 21.27
N GLU A 189 8.03 -3.81 21.78
CA GLU A 189 8.62 -2.63 22.38
C GLU A 189 8.67 -1.43 21.43
N ARG A 190 9.06 -1.65 20.18
CA ARG A 190 9.06 -0.60 19.15
C ARG A 190 7.68 -0.02 18.90
N GLN A 191 6.63 -0.84 18.95
CA GLN A 191 5.26 -0.42 18.68
C GLN A 191 4.57 0.24 19.87
N ARG A 192 5.03 0.01 21.08
CA ARG A 192 4.35 0.35 22.33
C ARG A 192 3.79 1.78 22.40
N GLN A 193 4.44 2.75 21.76
CA GLN A 193 4.06 4.17 21.76
C GLN A 193 3.83 4.73 20.34
N GLU A 194 3.77 3.89 19.30
CA GLU A 194 3.64 4.37 17.92
C GLU A 194 2.20 4.31 17.38
N MET A 195 1.21 3.89 18.19
CA MET A 195 -0.20 3.89 17.76
C MET A 195 -0.73 5.31 17.56
N GLY A 196 -1.49 5.51 16.48
CA GLY A 196 -2.03 6.81 16.09
C GLY A 196 -0.99 7.75 15.47
N THR A 197 0.13 7.24 14.98
CA THR A 197 1.19 8.02 14.32
C THR A 197 1.35 7.67 12.85
N LEU A 198 1.72 8.65 12.02
CA LEU A 198 1.94 8.43 10.58
C LEU A 198 3.26 7.72 10.28
N GLY A 199 4.35 8.13 10.91
CA GLY A 199 5.70 7.72 10.54
C GLY A 199 6.36 8.67 9.56
N SER A 200 7.28 8.16 8.75
CA SER A 200 8.12 8.96 7.84
C SER A 200 8.15 8.38 6.43
N GLY A 201 8.89 9.02 5.54
CA GLY A 201 9.02 8.62 4.15
C GLY A 201 7.79 8.98 3.32
N ASN A 202 7.25 8.01 2.57
CA ASN A 202 6.06 8.22 1.73
C ASN A 202 4.73 8.27 2.49
N HIS A 203 4.73 8.11 3.84
CA HIS A 203 3.54 8.21 4.66
C HIS A 203 3.00 9.64 4.74
N TYR A 204 1.67 9.78 4.75
CA TYR A 204 1.00 11.07 4.82
C TYR A 204 -0.42 10.97 5.37
N LEU A 205 -0.93 12.12 5.83
CA LEU A 205 -2.34 12.42 5.92
C LEU A 205 -2.60 13.62 5.02
N GLU A 206 -3.42 13.44 3.99
CA GLU A 206 -3.73 14.48 3.02
C GLU A 206 -5.21 14.82 3.02
N VAL A 207 -5.52 16.11 3.03
CA VAL A 207 -6.83 16.65 2.66
C VAL A 207 -6.76 16.99 1.18
N GLN A 208 -7.64 16.42 0.38
CA GLN A 208 -7.60 16.47 -1.08
C GLN A 208 -8.96 16.88 -1.64
N GLU A 209 -8.95 17.51 -2.81
CA GLU A 209 -10.14 17.90 -3.56
C GLU A 209 -10.35 16.95 -4.75
N VAL A 210 -11.58 16.52 -5.00
CA VAL A 210 -11.96 15.79 -6.22
C VAL A 210 -11.91 16.76 -7.39
N ALA A 211 -10.83 16.69 -8.17
CA ALA A 211 -10.53 17.61 -9.28
C ALA A 211 -10.96 17.06 -10.64
N ALA A 212 -11.23 15.77 -10.76
CA ALA A 212 -11.69 15.14 -11.99
C ALA A 212 -12.56 13.91 -11.69
N ILE A 213 -13.59 13.68 -12.53
CA ILE A 213 -14.40 12.46 -12.55
C ILE A 213 -14.23 11.79 -13.91
N SER A 214 -13.88 10.51 -13.93
CA SER A 214 -13.71 9.71 -15.14
C SER A 214 -14.82 8.68 -15.37
N ASP A 215 -15.53 8.29 -14.30
CA ASP A 215 -16.69 7.38 -14.33
C ASP A 215 -17.74 7.90 -13.35
N ASP A 216 -18.74 8.62 -13.88
CA ASP A 216 -19.80 9.26 -13.09
C ASP A 216 -20.64 8.27 -12.28
N ALA A 217 -20.89 7.08 -12.85
CA ALA A 217 -21.73 6.06 -12.19
C ALA A 217 -21.00 5.50 -10.95
N ILE A 218 -19.77 5.09 -11.12
CA ILE A 218 -18.97 4.54 -10.01
C ILE A 218 -18.61 5.65 -8.99
N ALA A 219 -18.31 6.86 -9.44
CA ALA A 219 -18.05 7.98 -8.54
C ALA A 219 -19.26 8.26 -7.64
N LYS A 220 -20.48 8.24 -8.21
CA LYS A 220 -21.72 8.37 -7.45
C LYS A 220 -21.91 7.25 -6.43
N ASP A 221 -21.66 5.99 -6.81
CA ASP A 221 -21.73 4.84 -5.89
C ASP A 221 -20.69 4.94 -4.77
N PHE A 222 -19.54 5.54 -5.04
CA PHE A 222 -18.51 5.82 -4.06
C PHE A 222 -18.78 7.09 -3.21
N GLY A 223 -19.84 7.85 -3.54
CA GLY A 223 -20.20 9.10 -2.86
C GLY A 223 -19.26 10.25 -3.17
N LEU A 224 -18.71 10.29 -4.39
CA LEU A 224 -17.79 11.31 -4.87
C LEU A 224 -18.45 12.23 -5.89
N SER A 225 -18.20 13.52 -5.78
CA SER A 225 -18.60 14.55 -6.75
C SER A 225 -17.49 15.58 -6.93
N MET A 226 -17.48 16.27 -8.06
CA MET A 226 -16.52 17.33 -8.33
C MET A 226 -16.48 18.37 -7.20
N GLY A 227 -15.28 18.75 -6.78
CA GLY A 227 -15.02 19.72 -5.71
C GLY A 227 -15.24 19.17 -4.28
N ASP A 228 -15.60 17.88 -4.11
CA ASP A 228 -15.68 17.26 -2.78
C ASP A 228 -14.30 17.20 -2.13
N ILE A 229 -14.28 17.40 -0.81
CA ILE A 229 -13.11 17.21 -0.01
C ILE A 229 -13.10 15.79 0.54
N VAL A 230 -11.98 15.09 0.35
CA VAL A 230 -11.69 13.78 0.92
C VAL A 230 -10.43 13.85 1.79
N VAL A 231 -10.26 12.90 2.68
CA VAL A 231 -9.02 12.76 3.48
C VAL A 231 -8.43 11.38 3.23
N SER A 232 -7.18 11.35 2.82
CA SER A 232 -6.43 10.10 2.63
C SER A 232 -5.36 9.94 3.71
N ILE A 233 -5.30 8.74 4.31
CA ILE A 233 -4.36 8.36 5.36
C ILE A 233 -3.51 7.22 4.82
N HIS A 234 -2.22 7.47 4.59
CA HIS A 234 -1.25 6.49 4.12
C HIS A 234 -0.27 6.15 5.23
N CYS A 235 -0.39 4.98 5.82
CA CYS A 235 0.59 4.44 6.76
C CYS A 235 0.42 2.92 6.94
N GLY A 236 1.39 2.29 7.60
CA GLY A 236 1.46 0.85 7.80
C GLY A 236 1.63 0.45 9.28
N SER A 237 2.29 -0.69 9.48
CA SER A 237 2.49 -1.34 10.78
C SER A 237 3.61 -0.73 11.62
N ARG A 238 4.17 0.38 11.19
CA ARG A 238 5.18 1.15 11.91
C ARG A 238 6.41 0.29 12.28
N GLY A 239 7.01 0.54 13.46
CA GLY A 239 8.18 -0.17 13.96
C GLY A 239 7.99 -1.67 14.14
N LEU A 240 6.78 -2.13 14.39
CA LEU A 240 6.44 -3.55 14.57
C LEU A 240 6.68 -4.35 13.30
N GLY A 241 6.05 -3.96 12.17
CA GLY A 241 6.21 -4.68 10.90
C GLY A 241 7.64 -4.67 10.40
N HIS A 242 8.35 -3.56 10.58
CA HIS A 242 9.76 -3.46 10.22
C HIS A 242 10.62 -4.47 11.00
N GLN A 243 10.34 -4.66 12.30
CA GLN A 243 11.09 -5.63 13.11
C GLN A 243 10.72 -7.08 12.75
N ILE A 244 9.43 -7.38 12.52
CA ILE A 244 8.98 -8.69 12.03
C ILE A 244 9.73 -9.05 10.73
N GLY A 245 9.73 -8.15 9.74
CA GLY A 245 10.44 -8.37 8.48
C GLY A 245 11.93 -8.65 8.69
N THR A 246 12.58 -7.87 9.56
CA THR A 246 14.01 -8.04 9.86
C THR A 246 14.31 -9.39 10.51
N ASP A 247 13.51 -9.81 11.51
CA ASP A 247 13.72 -11.04 12.26
C ASP A 247 13.55 -12.26 11.33
N PHE A 248 12.46 -12.31 10.55
CA PHE A 248 12.18 -13.45 9.68
C PHE A 248 13.04 -13.51 8.42
N LEU A 249 13.45 -12.38 7.85
CA LEU A 249 14.43 -12.38 6.73
C LEU A 249 15.71 -13.10 7.13
N ARG A 250 16.24 -12.79 8.31
CA ARG A 250 17.47 -13.44 8.81
C ARG A 250 17.24 -14.94 9.05
N GLU A 251 16.15 -15.33 9.70
CA GLU A 251 15.85 -16.73 10.00
C GLU A 251 15.64 -17.54 8.72
N MET A 252 14.88 -17.02 7.76
CA MET A 252 14.61 -17.65 6.47
C MET A 252 15.90 -17.82 5.64
N ALA A 253 16.78 -16.80 5.61
CA ALA A 253 18.04 -16.90 4.88
C ALA A 253 18.93 -18.03 5.43
N LEU A 254 18.95 -18.21 6.75
CA LEU A 254 19.70 -19.28 7.40
C LEU A 254 19.06 -20.67 7.19
N ALA A 255 17.74 -20.74 7.12
CA ALA A 255 17.00 -21.99 6.97
C ALA A 255 16.87 -22.47 5.51
N ALA A 256 17.01 -21.59 4.52
CA ALA A 256 16.81 -21.92 3.10
C ALA A 256 17.58 -23.16 2.63
N PRO A 257 18.89 -23.34 2.95
CA PRO A 257 19.63 -24.53 2.53
C PRO A 257 19.06 -25.84 3.09
N ALA A 258 18.55 -25.83 4.33
CA ALA A 258 17.95 -27.02 4.95
C ALA A 258 16.63 -27.43 4.26
N HIS A 259 15.97 -26.51 3.58
CA HIS A 259 14.79 -26.76 2.76
C HIS A 259 15.12 -27.02 1.28
N GLY A 260 16.42 -27.13 0.91
CA GLY A 260 16.83 -27.29 -0.49
C GLY A 260 16.57 -26.07 -1.38
N ILE A 261 16.35 -24.90 -0.78
CA ILE A 261 16.09 -23.66 -1.52
C ILE A 261 17.40 -22.96 -1.84
N ILE A 262 17.63 -22.75 -3.14
CA ILE A 262 18.75 -21.93 -3.63
C ILE A 262 18.18 -20.53 -3.89
N LEU A 263 18.56 -19.57 -3.06
CA LEU A 263 18.13 -18.19 -3.21
C LEU A 263 18.94 -17.50 -4.31
N PRO A 264 18.31 -16.97 -5.37
CA PRO A 264 19.02 -16.19 -6.38
C PRO A 264 19.54 -14.85 -5.82
N ASP A 265 18.91 -14.37 -4.77
CA ASP A 265 19.28 -13.18 -3.99
C ASP A 265 18.90 -13.42 -2.52
N LEU A 266 19.81 -13.12 -1.59
CA LEU A 266 19.56 -13.27 -0.14
C LEU A 266 18.41 -12.40 0.36
N GLU A 267 18.13 -11.29 -0.32
CA GLU A 267 16.99 -10.41 -0.02
C GLU A 267 15.63 -11.06 -0.31
N LEU A 268 15.61 -12.16 -1.09
CA LEU A 268 14.44 -13.00 -1.36
C LEU A 268 14.23 -14.11 -0.35
N ALA A 269 14.93 -14.07 0.80
CA ALA A 269 14.80 -15.08 1.84
C ALA A 269 13.34 -15.51 2.04
N CYS A 270 13.11 -16.82 1.97
CA CYS A 270 11.79 -17.42 1.99
C CYS A 270 11.79 -18.76 2.72
N ALA A 271 10.62 -19.25 3.06
CA ALA A 271 10.41 -20.56 3.65
C ALA A 271 9.24 -21.26 2.95
N PRO A 272 9.22 -22.62 2.87
CA PRO A 272 8.04 -23.33 2.36
C PRO A 272 6.80 -22.96 3.16
N LEU A 273 5.69 -22.71 2.47
CA LEU A 273 4.41 -22.30 3.09
C LEU A 273 3.93 -23.25 4.18
N ARG A 274 4.18 -24.57 4.00
CA ARG A 274 3.78 -25.63 4.93
C ARG A 274 4.87 -25.99 5.96
N SER A 275 5.96 -25.22 6.04
CA SER A 275 6.97 -25.42 7.08
C SER A 275 6.58 -24.66 8.36
N GLU A 276 7.11 -25.09 9.51
CA GLU A 276 6.93 -24.38 10.78
C GLU A 276 7.34 -22.90 10.68
N LEU A 277 8.46 -22.63 10.02
CA LEU A 277 8.96 -21.27 9.82
C LEU A 277 8.03 -20.43 8.93
N GLY A 278 7.52 -21.02 7.83
CA GLY A 278 6.56 -20.36 6.96
C GLY A 278 5.26 -20.02 7.68
N GLU A 279 4.70 -20.95 8.45
CA GLU A 279 3.48 -20.74 9.24
C GLU A 279 3.68 -19.69 10.35
N ARG A 280 4.83 -19.71 11.03
CA ARG A 280 5.18 -18.69 12.04
C ARG A 280 5.25 -17.32 11.42
N TYR A 281 5.93 -17.18 10.27
CA TYR A 281 6.00 -15.91 9.56
C TYR A 281 4.63 -15.41 9.13
N LEU A 282 3.80 -16.27 8.53
CA LEU A 282 2.42 -15.91 8.15
C LEU A 282 1.63 -15.42 9.36
N GLY A 283 1.76 -16.07 10.51
CA GLY A 283 1.12 -15.65 11.76
C GLY A 283 1.60 -14.27 12.25
N ALA A 284 2.91 -14.03 12.26
CA ALA A 284 3.50 -12.74 12.64
C ALA A 284 3.14 -11.63 11.64
N MET A 285 3.19 -11.91 10.33
CA MET A 285 2.80 -10.97 9.28
C MET A 285 1.33 -10.57 9.41
N ARG A 286 0.43 -11.51 9.66
CA ARG A 286 -1.00 -11.24 9.91
C ARG A 286 -1.21 -10.37 11.14
N ALA A 287 -0.42 -10.56 12.21
CA ALA A 287 -0.39 -9.67 13.36
C ALA A 287 0.09 -8.26 12.99
N GLY A 288 1.09 -8.15 12.12
CA GLY A 288 1.53 -6.87 11.54
C GLY A 288 0.45 -6.18 10.69
N ILE A 289 -0.34 -6.95 9.93
CA ILE A 289 -1.50 -6.43 9.19
C ILE A 289 -2.53 -5.85 10.17
N ASN A 290 -2.86 -6.56 11.24
CA ASN A 290 -3.78 -6.09 12.27
C ASN A 290 -3.28 -4.81 12.95
N CYS A 291 -1.99 -4.71 13.24
CA CYS A 291 -1.39 -3.48 13.76
C CYS A 291 -1.60 -2.29 12.82
N ALA A 292 -1.37 -2.46 11.51
CA ALA A 292 -1.56 -1.40 10.53
C ALA A 292 -3.03 -0.98 10.41
N LEU A 293 -3.96 -1.94 10.39
CA LEU A 293 -5.40 -1.67 10.35
C LEU A 293 -5.87 -0.90 11.61
N ALA A 294 -5.38 -1.30 12.79
CA ALA A 294 -5.66 -0.60 14.05
C ALA A 294 -5.08 0.81 14.03
N ASN A 295 -3.85 0.99 13.54
CA ASN A 295 -3.20 2.30 13.45
C ASN A 295 -3.98 3.26 12.54
N ARG A 296 -4.35 2.85 11.32
CA ARG A 296 -5.18 3.67 10.42
C ARG A 296 -6.56 3.97 11.02
N GLN A 297 -7.14 3.04 11.79
CA GLN A 297 -8.41 3.27 12.50
C GLN A 297 -8.28 4.35 13.58
N ILE A 298 -7.21 4.32 14.36
CA ILE A 298 -6.93 5.34 15.39
C ILE A 298 -6.66 6.71 14.74
N ILE A 299 -5.86 6.77 13.67
CA ILE A 299 -5.63 8.02 12.93
C ILE A 299 -6.96 8.58 12.39
N THR A 300 -7.86 7.71 11.88
CA THR A 300 -9.20 8.11 11.46
C THR A 300 -9.98 8.76 12.60
N HIS A 301 -9.94 8.17 13.79
CA HIS A 301 -10.58 8.73 14.97
C HIS A 301 -10.01 10.12 15.33
N LEU A 302 -8.69 10.26 15.35
CA LEU A 302 -8.02 11.54 15.62
C LEU A 302 -8.39 12.59 14.56
N THR A 303 -8.41 12.21 13.29
CA THR A 303 -8.81 13.08 12.17
C THR A 303 -10.26 13.55 12.34
N ARG A 304 -11.20 12.64 12.66
CA ARG A 304 -12.61 12.99 12.93
C ARG A 304 -12.76 13.99 14.06
N ARG A 305 -12.00 13.83 15.14
CA ARG A 305 -12.01 14.79 16.26
C ARG A 305 -11.57 16.19 15.82
N VAL A 306 -10.56 16.30 14.98
CA VAL A 306 -10.11 17.58 14.44
C VAL A 306 -11.21 18.18 13.55
N PHE A 307 -11.73 17.40 12.60
CA PHE A 307 -12.78 17.89 11.68
C PHE A 307 -14.05 18.30 12.43
N SER A 308 -14.49 17.57 13.45
CA SER A 308 -15.68 17.93 14.24
C SER A 308 -15.55 19.27 14.99
N HIS A 309 -14.32 19.70 15.30
CA HIS A 309 -14.06 21.00 15.90
C HIS A 309 -14.27 22.15 14.89
N PHE A 310 -13.82 21.96 13.64
CA PHE A 310 -13.97 22.99 12.59
C PHE A 310 -15.33 22.91 11.89
N PHE A 311 -15.89 21.73 11.75
CA PHE A 311 -17.11 21.45 10.98
C PHE A 311 -18.05 20.57 11.81
N PRO A 312 -18.80 21.16 12.76
CA PRO A 312 -19.79 20.42 13.55
C PRO A 312 -20.82 19.75 12.63
N GLY A 313 -20.90 18.43 12.65
CA GLY A 313 -21.76 17.63 11.76
C GLY A 313 -21.05 16.90 10.63
N ALA A 314 -19.78 17.18 10.34
CA ALA A 314 -18.99 16.38 9.41
C ALA A 314 -18.71 14.99 10.01
N THR A 315 -19.19 13.93 9.33
CA THR A 315 -19.15 12.57 9.88
C THR A 315 -17.94 11.76 9.44
N LEU A 316 -17.32 12.10 8.35
CA LEU A 316 -16.16 11.44 7.72
C LEU A 316 -16.28 9.89 7.63
N PRO A 317 -17.30 9.34 6.92
CA PRO A 317 -17.37 7.91 6.68
C PRO A 317 -16.15 7.42 5.88
N VAL A 318 -15.74 6.18 6.13
CA VAL A 318 -14.69 5.52 5.35
C VAL A 318 -15.22 5.23 3.96
N LEU A 319 -14.52 5.65 2.91
CA LEU A 319 -14.75 5.15 1.55
C LEU A 319 -14.23 3.72 1.46
N PHE A 320 -12.93 3.53 1.64
CA PHE A 320 -12.30 2.21 1.70
C PHE A 320 -10.92 2.28 2.37
N ASP A 321 -10.45 1.11 2.87
CA ASP A 321 -9.10 0.89 3.39
C ASP A 321 -8.47 -0.30 2.69
N VAL A 322 -7.36 -0.10 2.02
CA VAL A 322 -6.66 -1.10 1.22
C VAL A 322 -5.15 -1.10 1.50
N SER A 323 -4.59 -2.30 1.64
CA SER A 323 -3.16 -2.51 1.88
C SER A 323 -2.41 -2.84 0.59
N HIS A 324 -1.09 -2.56 0.54
CA HIS A 324 -0.25 -2.82 -0.61
C HIS A 324 1.11 -3.51 -0.32
N ASN A 325 1.30 -4.02 0.90
CA ASN A 325 2.46 -4.83 1.30
C ASN A 325 1.96 -6.03 2.10
N THR A 326 1.55 -7.08 1.43
CA THR A 326 0.93 -8.25 2.06
C THR A 326 1.25 -9.54 1.31
N CYS A 327 1.07 -10.67 2.01
CA CYS A 327 0.87 -11.98 1.41
C CYS A 327 -0.48 -12.52 1.88
N LYS A 328 -1.42 -12.72 0.95
CA LYS A 328 -2.78 -13.17 1.26
C LYS A 328 -3.10 -14.47 0.55
N GLU A 329 -3.82 -15.34 1.25
CA GLU A 329 -4.38 -16.57 0.69
C GLU A 329 -5.65 -16.20 -0.07
N GLU A 330 -5.67 -16.47 -1.37
CA GLU A 330 -6.73 -16.09 -2.29
C GLU A 330 -7.04 -17.22 -3.28
N GLU A 331 -8.29 -17.29 -3.77
CA GLU A 331 -8.64 -18.20 -4.85
C GLU A 331 -8.51 -17.49 -6.20
N HIS A 332 -7.74 -18.08 -7.11
CA HIS A 332 -7.58 -17.60 -8.48
C HIS A 332 -7.73 -18.74 -9.48
N GLU A 333 -8.08 -18.40 -10.70
CA GLU A 333 -8.11 -19.34 -11.83
C GLU A 333 -6.75 -19.28 -12.53
N VAL A 334 -6.05 -20.43 -12.58
CA VAL A 334 -4.78 -20.61 -13.29
C VAL A 334 -4.92 -21.87 -14.15
N ASP A 335 -4.61 -21.77 -15.44
CA ASP A 335 -4.76 -22.86 -16.42
C ASP A 335 -6.16 -23.51 -16.42
N GLY A 336 -7.21 -22.67 -16.28
CA GLY A 336 -8.61 -23.12 -16.24
C GLY A 336 -9.01 -23.85 -14.96
N LYS A 337 -8.16 -23.85 -13.92
CA LYS A 337 -8.43 -24.47 -12.63
C LYS A 337 -8.43 -23.45 -11.52
N ARG A 338 -9.40 -23.54 -10.61
CA ARG A 338 -9.38 -22.80 -9.35
C ARG A 338 -8.30 -23.37 -8.46
N ARG A 339 -7.39 -22.50 -8.03
CA ARG A 339 -6.31 -22.80 -7.08
C ARG A 339 -6.37 -21.83 -5.91
N ARG A 340 -6.00 -22.31 -4.73
CA ARG A 340 -5.80 -21.51 -3.54
C ARG A 340 -4.33 -21.14 -3.48
N LEU A 341 -4.02 -19.86 -3.66
CA LEU A 341 -2.68 -19.35 -3.83
C LEU A 341 -2.33 -18.34 -2.74
N PHE A 342 -1.04 -18.22 -2.43
CA PHE A 342 -0.51 -17.17 -1.58
C PHE A 342 0.04 -16.04 -2.44
N VAL A 343 -0.75 -14.97 -2.56
CA VAL A 343 -0.43 -13.83 -3.43
C VAL A 343 0.35 -12.78 -2.67
N HIS A 344 1.63 -12.63 -3.03
CA HIS A 344 2.51 -11.59 -2.53
C HIS A 344 2.29 -10.31 -3.33
N ARG A 345 2.09 -9.19 -2.64
CA ARG A 345 2.02 -7.85 -3.19
C ARG A 345 2.96 -6.96 -2.41
N LYS A 346 3.94 -6.39 -3.09
CA LYS A 346 4.88 -5.43 -2.51
C LYS A 346 4.83 -4.13 -3.27
N GLY A 347 4.25 -3.09 -2.65
CA GLY A 347 3.92 -1.87 -3.38
C GLY A 347 2.92 -2.11 -4.50
N ALA A 348 2.01 -3.05 -4.30
CA ALA A 348 0.91 -3.36 -5.20
C ALA A 348 -0.37 -3.62 -4.40
N THR A 349 -1.49 -3.20 -4.92
CA THR A 349 -2.78 -3.18 -4.24
C THR A 349 -3.71 -4.24 -4.82
N ARG A 350 -4.45 -4.96 -3.98
CA ARG A 350 -5.54 -5.83 -4.44
C ARG A 350 -6.61 -5.01 -5.13
N ALA A 351 -7.09 -5.49 -6.28
CA ALA A 351 -8.05 -4.79 -7.15
C ALA A 351 -9.17 -5.73 -7.62
N PHE A 352 -9.94 -6.29 -6.69
CA PHE A 352 -11.03 -7.21 -7.03
C PHE A 352 -12.13 -6.52 -7.82
N GLY A 353 -12.51 -7.12 -8.96
CA GLY A 353 -13.63 -6.68 -9.77
C GLY A 353 -14.99 -7.03 -9.15
N ALA A 354 -16.06 -6.45 -9.72
CA ALA A 354 -17.44 -6.71 -9.31
C ALA A 354 -17.75 -8.21 -9.26
N GLY A 355 -18.56 -8.63 -8.28
CA GLY A 355 -18.97 -10.02 -8.10
C GLY A 355 -17.90 -10.97 -7.58
N ARG A 356 -16.71 -10.47 -7.23
CA ARG A 356 -15.66 -11.28 -6.61
C ARG A 356 -16.00 -11.62 -5.15
N LEU A 357 -15.81 -12.89 -4.77
CA LEU A 357 -15.93 -13.30 -3.37
C LEU A 357 -14.89 -12.59 -2.50
N GLY A 358 -15.29 -12.22 -1.28
CA GLY A 358 -14.43 -11.50 -0.34
C GLY A 358 -14.50 -9.97 -0.44
N LEU A 359 -15.27 -9.43 -1.40
CA LEU A 359 -15.60 -8.00 -1.39
C LEU A 359 -16.60 -7.68 -0.27
N PRO A 360 -16.43 -6.54 0.44
CA PRO A 360 -17.46 -6.01 1.28
C PRO A 360 -18.77 -5.81 0.50
N PRO A 361 -19.95 -6.03 1.12
CA PRO A 361 -21.24 -5.90 0.41
C PRO A 361 -21.44 -4.56 -0.31
N ALA A 362 -20.89 -3.48 0.24
CA ALA A 362 -20.96 -2.14 -0.36
C ALA A 362 -20.29 -2.05 -1.76
N PHE A 363 -19.40 -2.98 -2.09
CA PHE A 363 -18.62 -2.99 -3.34
C PHE A 363 -18.88 -4.22 -4.21
N ALA A 364 -19.84 -5.06 -3.81
CA ALA A 364 -20.14 -6.30 -4.55
C ALA A 364 -20.55 -6.03 -6.00
N ALA A 365 -21.28 -4.96 -6.26
CA ALA A 365 -21.76 -4.60 -7.60
C ALA A 365 -20.77 -3.75 -8.40
N THR A 366 -19.92 -2.95 -7.74
CA THR A 366 -19.04 -1.98 -8.40
C THR A 366 -17.61 -2.50 -8.58
N GLY A 367 -17.14 -3.31 -7.65
CA GLY A 367 -15.73 -3.70 -7.48
C GLY A 367 -15.03 -2.91 -6.38
N GLN A 368 -13.86 -3.38 -5.98
CA GLN A 368 -13.06 -2.82 -4.89
C GLN A 368 -12.50 -1.44 -5.27
N PRO A 369 -12.67 -0.41 -4.43
CA PRO A 369 -11.93 0.83 -4.59
C PRO A 369 -10.41 0.59 -4.46
N VAL A 370 -9.64 1.22 -5.32
CA VAL A 370 -8.18 1.18 -5.35
C VAL A 370 -7.68 2.62 -5.32
N PHE A 371 -6.66 2.88 -4.52
CA PHE A 371 -6.05 4.19 -4.43
C PHE A 371 -4.64 4.16 -5.01
N ILE A 372 -4.36 5.03 -5.99
CA ILE A 372 -3.02 5.24 -6.54
C ILE A 372 -2.54 6.60 -6.06
N GLY A 373 -1.62 6.60 -5.08
CA GLY A 373 -1.09 7.83 -4.50
C GLY A 373 -0.15 8.57 -5.44
N GLY A 374 -0.37 9.87 -5.59
CA GLY A 374 0.61 10.78 -6.20
C GLY A 374 1.73 11.13 -5.22
N SER A 375 2.28 12.33 -5.37
CA SER A 375 3.18 12.96 -4.41
C SER A 375 2.47 14.13 -3.72
N MET A 376 3.14 14.80 -2.76
CA MET A 376 2.55 15.93 -2.04
C MET A 376 2.19 17.15 -2.92
N GLY A 377 2.45 17.11 -4.22
CA GLY A 377 2.11 18.18 -5.17
C GLY A 377 1.54 17.68 -6.49
N THR A 378 1.24 16.38 -6.62
CA THR A 378 0.67 15.78 -7.82
C THR A 378 -0.64 15.08 -7.53
N MET A 379 -1.45 14.89 -8.56
CA MET A 379 -2.74 14.22 -8.46
C MET A 379 -2.58 12.77 -8.03
N SER A 380 -3.41 12.34 -7.10
CA SER A 380 -3.70 10.93 -6.78
C SER A 380 -4.97 10.49 -7.52
N ALA A 381 -5.20 9.18 -7.64
CA ALA A 381 -6.39 8.65 -8.28
C ALA A 381 -7.15 7.65 -7.40
N ILE A 382 -8.46 7.77 -7.40
CA ILE A 382 -9.37 6.73 -6.95
C ILE A 382 -9.75 5.93 -8.18
N MET A 383 -9.45 4.62 -8.12
CA MET A 383 -9.74 3.65 -9.15
C MET A 383 -10.72 2.61 -8.62
N VAL A 384 -11.13 1.70 -9.48
CA VAL A 384 -11.95 0.53 -9.13
C VAL A 384 -11.39 -0.72 -9.79
N GLY A 385 -11.49 -1.86 -9.14
CA GLY A 385 -11.11 -3.16 -9.71
C GLY A 385 -11.78 -3.40 -11.07
N PRO A 386 -11.12 -4.10 -12.00
CA PRO A 386 -11.62 -4.29 -13.38
C PRO A 386 -12.92 -5.10 -13.40
N ALA A 387 -13.79 -4.80 -14.37
CA ALA A 387 -15.01 -5.58 -14.58
C ALA A 387 -14.76 -6.87 -15.41
N GLN A 388 -13.63 -6.95 -16.10
CA GLN A 388 -13.32 -8.01 -17.05
C GLN A 388 -12.63 -9.20 -16.38
N ARG A 389 -12.86 -10.40 -16.94
CA ARG A 389 -12.12 -11.63 -16.64
C ARG A 389 -11.48 -12.15 -17.95
N PRO A 390 -10.30 -12.79 -17.91
CA PRO A 390 -9.52 -13.13 -16.71
C PRO A 390 -8.94 -11.89 -16.01
N GLU A 391 -8.69 -12.02 -14.70
CA GLU A 391 -8.06 -10.99 -13.89
C GLU A 391 -6.55 -10.98 -14.17
N HIS A 392 -5.99 -9.81 -14.47
CA HIS A 392 -4.55 -9.65 -14.66
C HIS A 392 -3.81 -9.62 -13.31
N ALA A 393 -2.59 -10.17 -13.27
CA ALA A 393 -1.70 -10.12 -12.11
C ALA A 393 -2.39 -10.47 -10.78
N PHE A 394 -3.20 -11.54 -10.77
CA PHE A 394 -3.97 -11.96 -9.59
C PHE A 394 -4.82 -10.83 -9.00
N ALA A 395 -5.55 -10.11 -9.84
CA ALA A 395 -6.37 -8.96 -9.47
C ALA A 395 -5.59 -7.93 -8.64
N SER A 396 -4.50 -7.43 -9.19
CA SER A 396 -3.63 -6.45 -8.55
C SER A 396 -3.49 -5.18 -9.41
N SER A 397 -3.22 -4.04 -8.75
CA SER A 397 -2.96 -2.75 -9.39
C SER A 397 -1.85 -2.00 -8.66
N CYS A 398 -1.44 -0.84 -9.18
CA CYS A 398 -0.46 0.05 -8.56
C CYS A 398 -0.89 0.51 -7.17
N HIS A 399 0.07 0.91 -6.34
CA HIS A 399 -0.17 1.56 -5.05
C HIS A 399 0.09 3.07 -5.07
N GLY A 400 0.88 3.55 -6.02
CA GLY A 400 1.28 4.96 -6.09
C GLY A 400 1.98 5.32 -7.39
N ALA A 401 2.56 6.51 -7.45
CA ALA A 401 3.32 6.97 -8.61
C ALA A 401 4.63 6.18 -8.83
N GLY A 402 5.19 5.62 -7.76
CA GLY A 402 6.52 5.02 -7.81
C GLY A 402 7.65 6.06 -7.88
N ARG A 403 8.80 5.73 -7.33
CA ARG A 403 9.96 6.62 -7.36
C ARG A 403 10.73 6.47 -8.68
N GLN A 404 11.26 7.58 -9.19
CA GLN A 404 12.20 7.56 -10.31
C GLN A 404 13.65 7.80 -9.85
N MET A 405 13.88 8.17 -8.60
CA MET A 405 15.21 8.31 -8.03
C MET A 405 15.23 7.98 -6.53
N SER A 406 16.43 7.67 -6.01
CA SER A 406 16.63 7.38 -4.59
C SER A 406 16.44 8.65 -3.72
N ARG A 407 16.15 8.46 -2.41
CA ARG A 407 16.09 9.57 -1.44
C ARG A 407 17.39 10.37 -1.41
N HIS A 408 18.52 9.68 -1.48
CA HIS A 408 19.83 10.33 -1.51
C HIS A 408 20.03 11.23 -2.74
N GLN A 409 19.55 10.80 -3.91
CA GLN A 409 19.57 11.62 -5.13
C GLN A 409 18.62 12.82 -4.99
N ALA A 410 17.41 12.63 -4.46
CA ALA A 410 16.45 13.71 -4.23
C ALA A 410 17.03 14.84 -3.36
N LEU A 411 17.76 14.52 -2.30
CA LEU A 411 18.45 15.50 -1.44
C LEU A 411 19.51 16.34 -2.15
N LYS A 412 20.02 15.89 -3.31
CA LYS A 412 20.97 16.67 -4.13
C LYS A 412 20.26 17.67 -5.03
N HIS A 413 18.98 17.43 -5.34
CA HIS A 413 18.20 18.24 -6.28
C HIS A 413 17.26 19.22 -5.58
N TRP A 414 16.74 18.90 -4.39
CA TRP A 414 15.73 19.71 -3.71
C TRP A 414 16.11 20.07 -2.28
N HIS A 415 15.72 21.28 -1.89
CA HIS A 415 15.75 21.76 -0.52
C HIS A 415 14.31 21.82 0.02
N GLY A 416 14.07 21.22 1.19
CA GLY A 416 12.71 21.05 1.70
C GLY A 416 11.93 22.36 1.89
N ARG A 417 12.61 23.45 2.33
CA ARG A 417 11.94 24.75 2.47
C ARG A 417 11.48 25.30 1.11
N GLN A 418 12.33 25.19 0.09
CA GLN A 418 11.97 25.60 -1.27
C GLN A 418 10.75 24.80 -1.79
N VAL A 419 10.74 23.48 -1.60
CA VAL A 419 9.58 22.63 -1.97
C VAL A 419 8.31 23.09 -1.27
N VAL A 420 8.38 23.40 0.04
CA VAL A 420 7.22 23.92 0.80
C VAL A 420 6.74 25.25 0.23
N ASP A 421 7.67 26.18 -0.07
CA ASP A 421 7.33 27.50 -0.61
C ASP A 421 6.69 27.41 -2.00
N GLU A 422 7.22 26.55 -2.89
CA GLU A 422 6.66 26.30 -4.23
C GLU A 422 5.25 25.69 -4.15
N LEU A 423 5.04 24.70 -3.26
CA LEU A 423 3.73 24.09 -3.08
C LEU A 423 2.73 25.07 -2.46
N ARG A 424 3.19 25.94 -1.55
CA ARG A 424 2.36 27.00 -0.97
C ARG A 424 1.89 28.01 -2.02
N GLN A 425 2.73 28.37 -2.99
CA GLN A 425 2.32 29.23 -4.11
C GLN A 425 1.23 28.60 -4.98
N ARG A 426 1.17 27.26 -5.01
CA ARG A 426 0.10 26.48 -5.67
C ARG A 426 -1.13 26.27 -4.77
N GLY A 427 -1.14 26.86 -3.58
CA GLY A 427 -2.25 26.75 -2.63
C GLY A 427 -2.27 25.48 -1.77
N ILE A 428 -1.17 24.71 -1.77
CA ILE A 428 -1.02 23.47 -1.00
C ILE A 428 -0.24 23.76 0.29
N ILE A 429 -0.79 23.37 1.43
CA ILE A 429 -0.15 23.53 2.74
C ILE A 429 0.57 22.26 3.12
N ILE A 430 1.87 22.35 3.36
CA ILE A 430 2.70 21.24 3.85
C ILE A 430 3.04 21.47 5.32
N LYS A 431 2.78 20.47 6.17
CA LYS A 431 3.24 20.43 7.56
C LYS A 431 4.11 19.18 7.75
N SER A 432 5.33 19.37 8.18
CA SER A 432 6.30 18.29 8.41
C SER A 432 7.26 18.65 9.55
N PRO A 433 7.66 17.70 10.40
CA PRO A 433 8.70 17.90 11.39
C PRO A 433 10.11 17.93 10.76
N SER A 434 10.26 17.56 9.49
CA SER A 434 11.55 17.36 8.82
C SER A 434 11.59 17.95 7.43
N MET A 435 12.31 19.08 7.29
CA MET A 435 12.59 19.66 5.96
C MET A 435 13.42 18.72 5.08
N ARG A 436 14.26 17.89 5.70
CA ARG A 436 14.98 16.83 5.00
C ARG A 436 14.00 15.79 4.42
N GLY A 437 13.03 15.33 5.21
CA GLY A 437 11.99 14.41 4.77
C GLY A 437 11.19 15.00 3.60
N VAL A 438 10.83 16.28 3.65
CA VAL A 438 10.17 16.98 2.53
C VAL A 438 11.02 16.95 1.26
N ALA A 439 12.33 17.20 1.36
CA ALA A 439 13.22 17.15 0.21
C ALA A 439 13.38 15.74 -0.38
N GLU A 440 13.49 14.72 0.50
CA GLU A 440 13.56 13.32 0.11
C GLU A 440 12.32 12.86 -0.68
N GLU A 441 11.16 13.44 -0.39
CA GLU A 441 9.85 13.10 -0.94
C GLU A 441 9.32 14.20 -1.90
N ALA A 442 10.21 15.05 -2.43
CA ALA A 442 9.83 16.11 -3.37
C ALA A 442 9.08 15.52 -4.59
N PRO A 443 8.09 16.25 -5.16
CA PRO A 443 7.29 15.74 -6.28
C PRO A 443 8.13 15.21 -7.45
N GLY A 444 9.21 15.90 -7.81
CA GLY A 444 10.10 15.49 -8.90
C GLY A 444 10.95 14.24 -8.62
N ALA A 445 10.88 13.64 -7.41
CA ALA A 445 11.52 12.36 -7.12
C ALA A 445 10.66 11.14 -7.52
N TYR A 446 9.44 11.38 -7.99
CA TYR A 446 8.46 10.37 -8.37
C TYR A 446 8.19 10.40 -9.87
N LYS A 447 7.74 9.27 -10.41
CA LYS A 447 7.23 9.19 -11.78
C LYS A 447 5.98 10.06 -11.93
N ASP A 448 5.61 10.38 -13.16
CA ASP A 448 4.32 11.04 -13.42
C ASP A 448 3.15 10.13 -13.02
N SER A 449 2.42 10.53 -11.98
CA SER A 449 1.27 9.79 -11.47
C SER A 449 0.17 9.62 -12.52
N THR A 450 -0.01 10.59 -13.42
CA THR A 450 -1.00 10.52 -14.50
C THR A 450 -0.64 9.43 -15.50
N ALA A 451 0.63 9.33 -15.89
CA ALA A 451 1.12 8.28 -16.79
C ALA A 451 0.98 6.88 -16.16
N VAL A 452 1.26 6.75 -14.85
CA VAL A 452 1.10 5.49 -14.11
C VAL A 452 -0.38 5.07 -14.04
N VAL A 453 -1.29 6.00 -13.72
CA VAL A 453 -2.75 5.77 -13.68
C VAL A 453 -3.28 5.36 -15.05
N GLU A 454 -2.83 6.05 -16.11
CA GLU A 454 -3.23 5.71 -17.49
C GLU A 454 -2.74 4.32 -17.91
N ALA A 455 -1.51 3.97 -17.57
CA ALA A 455 -0.95 2.66 -17.86
C ALA A 455 -1.70 1.54 -17.12
N ALA A 456 -2.04 1.75 -15.84
CA ALA A 456 -2.85 0.80 -15.05
C ALA A 456 -4.25 0.62 -15.64
N HIS A 457 -4.87 1.70 -16.11
CA HIS A 457 -6.17 1.67 -16.78
C HIS A 457 -6.11 0.92 -18.12
N THR A 458 -5.15 1.27 -18.98
CA THR A 458 -4.97 0.69 -20.31
C THR A 458 -4.61 -0.81 -20.23
N ALA A 459 -3.81 -1.20 -19.22
CA ALA A 459 -3.47 -2.60 -18.97
C ALA A 459 -4.63 -3.41 -18.33
N GLY A 460 -5.77 -2.79 -18.04
CA GLY A 460 -6.92 -3.49 -17.44
C GLY A 460 -6.69 -3.90 -15.97
N LEU A 461 -5.68 -3.35 -15.28
CA LEU A 461 -5.40 -3.63 -13.88
C LEU A 461 -6.42 -2.99 -12.94
N SER A 462 -6.89 -1.80 -13.28
CA SER A 462 -7.97 -1.07 -12.61
C SER A 462 -8.55 0.00 -13.52
N ARG A 463 -9.79 0.46 -13.26
CA ARG A 463 -10.46 1.51 -14.03
C ARG A 463 -10.44 2.83 -13.29
N LYS A 464 -10.24 3.94 -14.01
CA LYS A 464 -10.28 5.31 -13.45
C LYS A 464 -11.69 5.66 -12.98
N VAL A 465 -11.77 6.28 -11.79
CA VAL A 465 -13.04 6.79 -11.23
C VAL A 465 -12.92 8.29 -10.99
N ALA A 466 -11.93 8.74 -10.20
CA ALA A 466 -11.75 10.15 -9.88
C ALA A 466 -10.26 10.50 -9.71
N GLY A 467 -9.91 11.72 -10.10
CA GLY A 467 -8.64 12.36 -9.77
C GLY A 467 -8.81 13.26 -8.56
N ILE A 468 -7.87 13.21 -7.62
CA ILE A 468 -7.91 14.01 -6.40
C ILE A 468 -6.59 14.77 -6.22
N GLU A 469 -6.68 16.06 -5.90
CA GLU A 469 -5.51 16.96 -5.76
C GLU A 469 -5.28 17.37 -4.30
N PRO A 470 -4.03 17.45 -3.84
CA PRO A 470 -3.73 17.81 -2.47
C PRO A 470 -4.05 19.29 -2.19
N VAL A 471 -4.60 19.53 -0.99
CA VAL A 471 -4.90 20.87 -0.41
C VAL A 471 -4.07 21.08 0.85
N ILE A 472 -3.99 20.04 1.69
CA ILE A 472 -3.16 20.00 2.90
C ILE A 472 -2.47 18.64 2.91
N CYS A 473 -1.15 18.65 3.18
CA CYS A 473 -0.39 17.42 3.35
C CYS A 473 0.39 17.45 4.67
N ILE A 474 0.07 16.52 5.55
CA ILE A 474 0.85 16.23 6.77
C ILE A 474 1.82 15.11 6.41
N LYS A 475 3.12 15.39 6.49
CA LYS A 475 4.20 14.50 6.02
C LYS A 475 5.20 14.23 7.12
N GLY A 476 5.67 12.97 7.24
CA GLY A 476 6.66 12.57 8.24
C GLY A 476 8.11 12.66 7.80
#